data_37a844512a974bf2318bfd76b0be0a9a
#
_entry.id   37a844512a974bf2318bfd76b0be0a9a
#
_cell.length_a   1.000
_cell.length_b   1.000
_cell.length_c   1.000
_cell.angle_alpha   90.00
_cell.angle_beta   90.00
_cell.angle_gamma   90.00
#
_symmetry.space_group_name_H-M   'P 1'
#
loop_
_entity.id
_entity.type
_entity.pdbx_description
1 polymer ?
#
loop_
_entity_poly.entity_id
_entity_poly.type
_entity_poly.pdbx_seq_one_letter_code
_entity_poly.pdbx_strand_id
1 'polypeptide(L)'
;MSSSLDRKQQAWSALFSEPVDALVQRYTASVGFDKRLARFDIQGSLAHARMLAAQHIISSQDLADIERGMGLIAEDIAAGRFDWKLELEDVHLNIEARLTQLVGDAGKRLHTGRSRNDQVATDIRLWLRDAIDRIQAVLRSLRAGLVDVAEANADTIMPGFTHLQVAQPVTFGHHLLAYVEMFGRDAERLADCRRRVNRLPLGAAALAGTSYALDRASVARELGFEAISQNSLDAVSDRDFAIEFCAAASLIMVHVSRLSEELVLWMSPAYGFIDLPDRYCTGSSIMPQKKNPDVPELARGKTGRVVGHLSALLVLMKGQPLAYNKDNQEDKEPLFDTADTLLDTLTLFADMVRGIRVNGEAMEKAARRGYATATDLADYLVKKGLPFRDAHEVVAHAVRDCTQHGRDLSELSLAELQRLHPAVQADVFEVLTLHGSAQSRNILGGTAPQQVRAQIARLRAELAG
;
A
#
# COMPACT_ATOMS: atom_id res chain seq x y z
N MET A 1 -2.24 33.81 -36.79
CA MET A 1 -1.29 32.82 -37.37
C MET A 1 -1.25 31.67 -36.40
N SER A 2 -1.54 30.43 -36.84
CA SER A 2 -1.41 29.25 -35.96
C SER A 2 0.05 29.11 -35.54
N SER A 3 0.28 28.88 -34.24
CA SER A 3 1.62 28.61 -33.71
C SER A 3 2.20 27.37 -34.38
N SER A 4 3.52 27.35 -34.63
CA SER A 4 4.24 26.14 -35.10
C SER A 4 4.11 24.93 -34.17
N LEU A 5 3.55 25.15 -32.97
CA LEU A 5 3.30 24.11 -31.95
C LEU A 5 1.85 23.59 -31.96
N ASP A 6 0.99 24.04 -32.88
CA ASP A 6 -0.41 23.56 -32.93
C ASP A 6 -0.55 22.09 -33.34
N ARG A 7 0.53 21.50 -33.89
CA ARG A 7 0.63 20.06 -34.22
C ARG A 7 2.06 19.60 -33.92
N LYS A 8 2.22 18.39 -33.35
CA LYS A 8 3.54 17.75 -33.15
C LYS A 8 4.41 17.78 -34.40
N GLN A 9 3.79 17.55 -35.55
CA GLN A 9 4.42 17.58 -36.87
C GLN A 9 5.08 18.94 -37.18
N GLN A 10 4.51 20.06 -36.74
CA GLN A 10 5.07 21.40 -36.95
C GLN A 10 6.17 21.73 -35.92
N ALA A 11 6.14 21.11 -34.73
CA ALA A 11 7.15 21.32 -33.69
C ALA A 11 8.47 20.58 -33.96
N TRP A 12 8.43 19.41 -34.64
CA TRP A 12 9.59 18.52 -34.83
C TRP A 12 9.96 18.25 -36.28
N SER A 13 9.25 18.82 -37.26
CA SER A 13 9.15 18.28 -38.60
C SER A 13 10.11 18.86 -39.64
N ALA A 14 11.02 19.75 -39.32
CA ALA A 14 11.96 20.28 -40.30
C ALA A 14 12.84 19.21 -40.97
N LEU A 15 12.97 18.04 -40.32
CA LEU A 15 13.78 16.90 -40.82
C LEU A 15 12.97 15.87 -41.62
N PHE A 16 11.63 15.82 -41.45
CA PHE A 16 10.80 14.77 -42.03
C PHE A 16 10.01 15.25 -43.23
N SER A 17 9.97 14.44 -44.29
CA SER A 17 9.30 14.73 -45.56
C SER A 17 7.83 14.27 -45.60
N GLU A 18 7.40 13.43 -44.67
CA GLU A 18 6.07 12.83 -44.65
C GLU A 18 5.35 13.12 -43.34
N PRO A 19 4.00 13.28 -43.38
CA PRO A 19 3.20 13.41 -42.19
C PRO A 19 3.18 12.12 -41.36
N VAL A 20 3.08 12.25 -40.02
CA VAL A 20 2.93 11.08 -39.13
C VAL A 20 1.56 10.45 -39.38
N ASP A 21 1.54 9.12 -39.57
CA ASP A 21 0.32 8.34 -39.73
C ASP A 21 -0.61 8.45 -38.51
N ALA A 22 -1.92 8.52 -38.74
CA ALA A 22 -2.91 8.69 -37.68
C ALA A 22 -2.92 7.52 -36.65
N LEU A 23 -2.64 6.30 -37.09
CA LEU A 23 -2.52 5.15 -36.20
C LEU A 23 -1.26 5.25 -35.35
N VAL A 24 -0.14 5.72 -35.93
CA VAL A 24 1.10 5.96 -35.20
C VAL A 24 0.90 7.06 -34.16
N GLN A 25 0.22 8.16 -34.48
CA GLN A 25 -0.12 9.20 -33.50
C GLN A 25 -0.88 8.64 -32.31
N ARG A 26 -1.94 7.86 -32.57
CA ARG A 26 -2.73 7.21 -31.51
C ARG A 26 -1.91 6.19 -30.70
N TYR A 27 -1.06 5.42 -31.35
CA TYR A 27 -0.25 4.38 -30.71
C TYR A 27 0.84 4.97 -29.80
N THR A 28 1.40 6.12 -30.18
CA THR A 28 2.51 6.75 -29.45
C THR A 28 2.07 7.82 -28.46
N ALA A 29 0.82 8.28 -28.50
CA ALA A 29 0.32 9.28 -27.59
C ALA A 29 0.11 8.74 -26.18
N SER A 30 0.47 9.54 -25.18
CA SER A 30 0.32 9.23 -23.75
C SER A 30 -0.66 10.15 -23.01
N VAL A 31 -1.14 11.21 -23.67
CA VAL A 31 -2.01 12.22 -23.06
C VAL A 31 -3.29 11.63 -22.42
N GLY A 32 -3.75 10.49 -22.91
CA GLY A 32 -4.91 9.76 -22.36
C GLY A 32 -4.73 9.41 -20.87
N PHE A 33 -3.55 9.06 -20.45
CA PHE A 33 -3.22 8.66 -19.07
C PHE A 33 -2.26 9.62 -18.36
N ASP A 34 -1.29 10.26 -19.05
CA ASP A 34 -0.28 11.11 -18.43
C ASP A 34 -0.77 12.51 -18.06
N LYS A 35 -1.94 12.96 -18.57
CA LYS A 35 -2.58 14.22 -18.15
C LYS A 35 -2.75 14.36 -16.64
N ARG A 36 -2.72 13.27 -15.88
CA ARG A 36 -2.73 13.29 -14.41
C ARG A 36 -1.45 13.87 -13.80
N LEU A 37 -0.39 14.00 -14.58
CA LEU A 37 0.86 14.66 -14.18
C LEU A 37 0.79 16.19 -14.33
N ALA A 38 -0.24 16.75 -14.94
CA ALA A 38 -0.32 18.18 -15.30
C ALA A 38 0.00 19.14 -14.16
N ARG A 39 -0.51 18.87 -12.93
CA ARG A 39 -0.20 19.67 -11.74
C ARG A 39 1.30 19.69 -11.44
N PHE A 40 1.94 18.55 -11.56
CA PHE A 40 3.37 18.37 -11.25
C PHE A 40 4.25 18.92 -12.36
N ASP A 41 3.83 18.81 -13.63
CA ASP A 41 4.48 19.45 -14.76
C ASP A 41 4.49 20.99 -14.64
N ILE A 42 3.34 21.58 -14.27
CA ILE A 42 3.25 23.03 -14.01
C ILE A 42 4.15 23.42 -12.84
N GLN A 43 4.15 22.66 -11.76
CA GLN A 43 5.00 22.92 -10.58
C GLN A 43 6.49 22.85 -10.94
N GLY A 44 6.93 21.80 -11.64
CA GLY A 44 8.31 21.64 -12.11
C GLY A 44 8.72 22.73 -13.10
N SER A 45 7.82 23.07 -14.03
CA SER A 45 8.05 24.13 -15.03
C SER A 45 8.19 25.51 -14.42
N LEU A 46 7.39 25.85 -13.40
CA LEU A 46 7.50 27.13 -12.68
C LEU A 46 8.83 27.23 -11.90
N ALA A 47 9.23 26.19 -11.20
CA ALA A 47 10.50 26.15 -10.50
C ALA A 47 11.69 26.31 -11.48
N HIS A 48 11.61 25.64 -12.64
CA HIS A 48 12.59 25.78 -13.71
C HIS A 48 12.64 27.21 -14.26
N ALA A 49 11.49 27.84 -14.56
CA ALA A 49 11.43 29.19 -15.07
C ALA A 49 12.02 30.22 -14.08
N ARG A 50 11.73 30.09 -12.79
CA ARG A 50 12.28 30.94 -11.73
C ARG A 50 13.79 30.83 -11.66
N MET A 51 14.32 29.62 -11.73
CA MET A 51 15.74 29.35 -11.78
C MET A 51 16.38 29.96 -13.03
N LEU A 52 15.78 29.80 -14.22
CA LEU A 52 16.30 30.41 -15.46
C LEU A 52 16.37 31.91 -15.38
N ALA A 53 15.35 32.55 -14.80
CA ALA A 53 15.38 34.02 -14.59
C ALA A 53 16.43 34.44 -13.56
N ALA A 54 16.57 33.73 -12.44
CA ALA A 54 17.57 33.98 -11.43
C ALA A 54 19.01 33.84 -11.97
N GLN A 55 19.22 32.93 -12.92
CA GLN A 55 20.49 32.75 -13.65
C GLN A 55 20.63 33.66 -14.88
N HIS A 56 19.76 34.63 -15.08
CA HIS A 56 19.73 35.54 -16.22
C HIS A 56 19.70 34.87 -17.60
N ILE A 57 19.16 33.64 -17.69
CA ILE A 57 19.01 32.90 -18.95
C ILE A 57 17.76 33.35 -19.68
N ILE A 58 16.69 33.70 -18.94
CA ILE A 58 15.51 34.40 -19.45
C ILE A 58 15.32 35.73 -18.71
N SER A 59 14.51 36.62 -19.28
CA SER A 59 14.26 37.91 -18.63
C SER A 59 13.21 37.77 -17.50
N SER A 60 13.16 38.77 -16.61
CA SER A 60 12.10 38.88 -15.59
C SER A 60 10.71 39.04 -16.21
N GLN A 61 10.63 39.65 -17.39
CA GLN A 61 9.36 39.77 -18.12
C GLN A 61 8.90 38.38 -18.66
N ASP A 62 9.84 37.60 -19.21
CA ASP A 62 9.52 36.18 -19.63
C ASP A 62 8.98 35.36 -18.45
N LEU A 63 9.63 35.49 -17.28
CA LEU A 63 9.19 34.80 -16.07
C LEU A 63 7.74 35.22 -15.70
N ALA A 64 7.46 36.51 -15.63
CA ALA A 64 6.15 37.03 -15.28
C ALA A 64 5.06 36.53 -16.25
N ASP A 65 5.38 36.50 -17.55
CA ASP A 65 4.49 35.99 -18.58
C ASP A 65 4.25 34.47 -18.44
N ILE A 66 5.29 33.69 -18.18
CA ILE A 66 5.22 32.24 -17.94
C ILE A 66 4.36 31.97 -16.69
N GLU A 67 4.60 32.64 -15.58
CA GLU A 67 3.84 32.46 -14.33
C GLU A 67 2.35 32.78 -14.55
N ARG A 68 2.03 33.88 -15.23
CA ARG A 68 0.65 34.23 -15.59
C ARG A 68 0.02 33.16 -16.47
N GLY A 69 0.71 32.72 -17.53
CA GLY A 69 0.20 31.72 -18.47
C GLY A 69 -0.03 30.36 -17.80
N MET A 70 0.90 29.92 -16.96
CA MET A 70 0.76 28.66 -16.20
C MET A 70 -0.36 28.72 -15.17
N GLY A 71 -0.60 29.88 -14.54
CA GLY A 71 -1.75 30.09 -13.66
C GLY A 71 -3.07 29.89 -14.37
N LEU A 72 -3.25 30.51 -15.56
CA LEU A 72 -4.45 30.33 -16.39
C LEU A 72 -4.64 28.87 -16.83
N ILE A 73 -3.56 28.20 -17.21
CA ILE A 73 -3.62 26.77 -17.59
C ILE A 73 -4.06 25.91 -16.41
N ALA A 74 -3.49 26.14 -15.22
CA ALA A 74 -3.86 25.42 -14.01
C ALA A 74 -5.35 25.61 -13.66
N GLU A 75 -5.87 26.82 -13.79
CA GLU A 75 -7.29 27.12 -13.59
C GLU A 75 -8.17 26.40 -14.61
N ASP A 76 -7.79 26.40 -15.90
CA ASP A 76 -8.54 25.71 -16.95
C ASP A 76 -8.56 24.19 -16.73
N ILE A 77 -7.42 23.59 -16.30
CA ILE A 77 -7.33 22.17 -15.97
C ILE A 77 -8.21 21.84 -14.75
N ALA A 78 -8.12 22.62 -13.68
CA ALA A 78 -8.91 22.42 -12.47
C ALA A 78 -10.42 22.53 -12.72
N ALA A 79 -10.82 23.40 -13.64
CA ALA A 79 -12.22 23.60 -14.03
C ALA A 79 -12.70 22.63 -15.14
N GLY A 80 -11.86 21.72 -15.61
CA GLY A 80 -12.19 20.77 -16.68
C GLY A 80 -12.38 21.42 -18.06
N ARG A 81 -11.86 22.62 -18.26
CA ARG A 81 -11.97 23.38 -19.52
C ARG A 81 -10.78 23.22 -20.46
N PHE A 82 -9.69 22.60 -19.98
CA PHE A 82 -8.47 22.41 -20.78
C PHE A 82 -8.73 21.39 -21.90
N ASP A 83 -8.46 21.77 -23.13
CA ASP A 83 -8.63 20.94 -24.34
C ASP A 83 -7.36 20.12 -24.59
N TRP A 84 -7.39 18.86 -24.18
CA TRP A 84 -6.30 17.88 -24.38
C TRP A 84 -6.33 17.35 -25.82
N LYS A 85 -5.25 17.60 -26.57
CA LYS A 85 -5.13 17.21 -27.96
C LYS A 85 -4.22 16.00 -28.14
N LEU A 86 -4.75 14.95 -28.79
CA LEU A 86 -4.00 13.74 -29.10
C LEU A 86 -2.80 14.02 -30.00
N GLU A 87 -2.96 14.98 -30.93
CA GLU A 87 -1.93 15.39 -31.88
C GLU A 87 -0.69 16.00 -31.22
N LEU A 88 -0.83 16.42 -29.98
CA LEU A 88 0.26 16.94 -29.14
C LEU A 88 0.90 15.88 -28.24
N GLU A 89 0.56 14.60 -28.44
CA GLU A 89 1.19 13.42 -27.88
C GLU A 89 1.07 13.26 -26.35
N ASP A 90 1.61 14.18 -25.56
CA ASP A 90 1.75 14.08 -24.11
C ASP A 90 1.21 15.32 -23.36
N VAL A 91 1.11 15.20 -22.04
CA VAL A 91 0.71 16.29 -21.15
C VAL A 91 1.60 17.53 -21.32
N HIS A 92 2.88 17.32 -21.48
CA HIS A 92 3.90 18.37 -21.52
C HIS A 92 3.76 19.25 -22.77
N LEU A 93 3.66 18.63 -23.96
CA LEU A 93 3.51 19.38 -25.21
C LEU A 93 2.15 20.07 -25.28
N ASN A 94 1.09 19.49 -24.72
CA ASN A 94 -0.21 20.14 -24.58
C ASN A 94 -0.14 21.42 -23.75
N ILE A 95 0.54 21.38 -22.60
CA ILE A 95 0.75 22.54 -21.71
C ILE A 95 1.65 23.57 -22.41
N GLU A 96 2.77 23.15 -23.00
CA GLU A 96 3.73 24.05 -23.70
C GLU A 96 3.08 24.78 -24.88
N ALA A 97 2.30 24.06 -25.71
CA ALA A 97 1.55 24.66 -26.81
C ALA A 97 0.54 25.69 -26.34
N ARG A 98 -0.24 25.37 -25.28
CA ARG A 98 -1.21 26.30 -24.69
C ARG A 98 -0.51 27.51 -24.08
N LEU A 99 0.61 27.33 -23.36
CA LEU A 99 1.40 28.40 -22.81
C LEU A 99 1.88 29.35 -23.93
N THR A 100 2.42 28.80 -25.01
CA THR A 100 2.88 29.57 -26.16
C THR A 100 1.76 30.38 -26.82
N GLN A 101 0.54 29.84 -26.90
CA GLN A 101 -0.63 30.56 -27.39
C GLN A 101 -0.98 31.77 -26.49
N LEU A 102 -0.82 31.63 -25.17
CA LEU A 102 -1.17 32.65 -24.19
C LEU A 102 -0.12 33.77 -24.07
N VAL A 103 1.19 33.41 -24.15
CA VAL A 103 2.30 34.33 -23.80
C VAL A 103 3.35 34.47 -24.90
N GLY A 104 3.15 33.86 -26.05
CA GLY A 104 4.04 33.98 -27.20
C GLY A 104 5.43 33.39 -26.95
N ASP A 105 6.50 34.12 -27.34
CA ASP A 105 7.88 33.62 -27.29
C ASP A 105 8.40 33.34 -25.89
N ALA A 106 7.84 33.94 -24.85
CA ALA A 106 8.15 33.61 -23.47
C ALA A 106 7.87 32.12 -23.18
N GLY A 107 6.74 31.58 -23.67
CA GLY A 107 6.40 30.16 -23.55
C GLY A 107 7.42 29.24 -24.20
N LYS A 108 7.96 29.61 -25.37
CA LYS A 108 9.01 28.82 -26.04
C LYS A 108 10.34 28.82 -25.29
N ARG A 109 10.68 29.93 -24.58
CA ARG A 109 11.91 30.02 -23.80
C ARG A 109 11.91 29.16 -22.55
N LEU A 110 10.76 28.73 -22.07
CA LEU A 110 10.64 27.82 -20.92
C LEU A 110 11.41 26.51 -21.12
N HIS A 111 11.52 26.02 -22.36
CA HIS A 111 12.21 24.75 -22.65
C HIS A 111 13.75 24.86 -22.64
N THR A 112 14.32 26.08 -22.42
CA THR A 112 15.77 26.30 -22.41
C THR A 112 16.45 25.47 -21.30
N GLY A 113 17.51 24.74 -21.65
CA GLY A 113 18.27 23.93 -20.71
C GLY A 113 17.54 22.68 -20.17
N ARG A 114 16.43 22.29 -20.76
CA ARG A 114 15.58 21.16 -20.37
C ARG A 114 15.32 20.24 -21.55
N SER A 115 15.07 18.96 -21.26
CA SER A 115 14.55 17.97 -22.20
C SER A 115 13.23 17.40 -21.69
N ARG A 116 12.45 16.78 -22.57
CA ARG A 116 11.31 15.98 -22.19
C ARG A 116 11.70 14.85 -21.22
N ASN A 117 12.93 14.31 -21.36
CA ASN A 117 13.41 13.19 -20.55
C ASN A 117 13.56 13.52 -19.07
N ASP A 118 14.22 14.63 -18.71
CA ASP A 118 14.36 15.04 -17.32
C ASP A 118 13.08 15.68 -16.76
N GLN A 119 12.26 16.28 -17.60
CA GLN A 119 10.94 16.81 -17.25
C GLN A 119 10.01 15.68 -16.77
N VAL A 120 9.78 14.66 -17.60
CA VAL A 120 8.90 13.54 -17.24
C VAL A 120 9.42 12.75 -16.03
N ALA A 121 10.74 12.56 -15.92
CA ALA A 121 11.35 11.90 -14.77
C ALA A 121 11.10 12.67 -13.46
N THR A 122 11.10 14.02 -13.52
CA THR A 122 10.78 14.87 -12.37
C THR A 122 9.31 14.78 -12.00
N ASP A 123 8.42 14.84 -12.97
CA ASP A 123 6.97 14.85 -12.74
C ASP A 123 6.48 13.53 -12.16
N ILE A 124 6.98 12.39 -12.64
CA ILE A 124 6.65 11.08 -12.06
C ILE A 124 7.12 10.99 -10.61
N ARG A 125 8.31 11.51 -10.28
CA ARG A 125 8.80 11.51 -8.90
C ARG A 125 7.98 12.43 -7.98
N LEU A 126 7.60 13.62 -8.45
CA LEU A 126 6.71 14.52 -7.72
C LEU A 126 5.34 13.86 -7.47
N TRP A 127 4.77 13.26 -8.50
CA TRP A 127 3.50 12.56 -8.42
C TRP A 127 3.55 11.36 -7.47
N LEU A 128 4.58 10.51 -7.60
CA LEU A 128 4.72 9.32 -6.78
C LEU A 128 4.97 9.67 -5.30
N ARG A 129 5.72 10.73 -5.04
CA ARG A 129 5.92 11.25 -3.69
C ARG A 129 4.60 11.63 -3.02
N ASP A 130 3.74 12.38 -3.73
CA ASP A 130 2.39 12.73 -3.26
C ASP A 130 1.52 11.47 -3.06
N ALA A 131 1.57 10.52 -3.98
CA ALA A 131 0.83 9.28 -3.88
C ALA A 131 1.27 8.45 -2.65
N ILE A 132 2.58 8.32 -2.40
CA ILE A 132 3.11 7.61 -1.22
C ILE A 132 2.63 8.30 0.07
N ASP A 133 2.69 9.63 0.15
CA ASP A 133 2.27 10.38 1.34
C ASP A 133 0.79 10.14 1.64
N ARG A 134 -0.07 10.13 0.63
CA ARG A 134 -1.50 9.80 0.76
C ARG A 134 -1.73 8.35 1.20
N ILE A 135 -1.02 7.40 0.60
CA ILE A 135 -1.12 5.97 0.95
C ILE A 135 -0.67 5.75 2.40
N GLN A 136 0.41 6.38 2.83
CA GLN A 136 0.87 6.28 4.22
C GLN A 136 -0.16 6.82 5.22
N ALA A 137 -0.83 7.93 4.89
CA ALA A 137 -1.89 8.48 5.74
C ALA A 137 -3.06 7.50 5.91
N VAL A 138 -3.49 6.85 4.83
CA VAL A 138 -4.57 5.86 4.88
C VAL A 138 -4.13 4.57 5.59
N LEU A 139 -2.89 4.12 5.37
CA LEU A 139 -2.31 2.95 6.05
C LEU A 139 -2.23 3.19 7.57
N ARG A 140 -1.84 4.39 8.00
CA ARG A 140 -1.90 4.81 9.42
C ARG A 140 -3.32 4.72 9.96
N SER A 141 -4.32 5.17 9.18
CA SER A 141 -5.74 5.08 9.57
C SER A 141 -6.23 3.63 9.70
N LEU A 142 -5.81 2.75 8.80
CA LEU A 142 -6.13 1.31 8.88
C LEU A 142 -5.51 0.69 10.13
N ARG A 143 -4.23 0.96 10.40
CA ARG A 143 -3.54 0.48 11.61
C ARG A 143 -4.25 0.94 12.87
N ALA A 144 -4.61 2.22 12.95
CA ALA A 144 -5.36 2.78 14.07
C ALA A 144 -6.72 2.10 14.26
N GLY A 145 -7.47 1.85 13.16
CA GLY A 145 -8.75 1.15 13.22
C GLY A 145 -8.63 -0.29 13.72
N LEU A 146 -7.60 -1.01 13.30
CA LEU A 146 -7.32 -2.35 13.81
C LEU A 146 -6.94 -2.35 15.29
N VAL A 147 -6.19 -1.33 15.75
CA VAL A 147 -5.86 -1.15 17.17
C VAL A 147 -7.13 -0.86 17.99
N ASP A 148 -8.06 -0.05 17.48
CA ASP A 148 -9.34 0.24 18.17
C ASP A 148 -10.16 -1.04 18.37
N VAL A 149 -10.28 -1.87 17.34
CA VAL A 149 -11.00 -3.16 17.43
C VAL A 149 -10.26 -4.15 18.33
N ALA A 150 -8.93 -4.19 18.27
CA ALA A 150 -8.12 -5.05 19.12
C ALA A 150 -8.25 -4.68 20.61
N GLU A 151 -8.31 -3.39 20.93
CA GLU A 151 -8.50 -2.90 22.31
C GLU A 151 -9.86 -3.31 22.87
N ALA A 152 -10.93 -3.16 22.08
CA ALA A 152 -12.27 -3.58 22.47
C ALA A 152 -12.39 -5.09 22.67
N ASN A 153 -11.47 -5.88 22.11
CA ASN A 153 -11.47 -7.34 22.12
C ASN A 153 -10.20 -7.95 22.72
N ALA A 154 -9.53 -7.22 23.60
CA ALA A 154 -8.28 -7.66 24.24
C ALA A 154 -8.45 -8.95 25.07
N ASP A 155 -9.68 -9.20 25.57
CA ASP A 155 -10.03 -10.38 26.38
C ASP A 155 -10.90 -11.40 25.61
N THR A 156 -11.37 -11.09 24.39
CA THR A 156 -12.26 -11.96 23.62
C THR A 156 -11.50 -13.20 23.17
N ILE A 157 -11.83 -14.36 23.70
CA ILE A 157 -11.20 -15.64 23.36
C ILE A 157 -11.60 -16.05 21.95
N MET A 158 -10.60 -16.47 21.18
CA MET A 158 -10.70 -16.99 19.82
C MET A 158 -9.87 -18.25 19.69
N PRO A 159 -10.27 -19.26 18.86
CA PRO A 159 -9.37 -20.35 18.52
C PRO A 159 -8.21 -19.84 17.67
N GLY A 160 -7.00 -20.06 18.11
CA GLY A 160 -5.82 -19.93 17.25
C GLY A 160 -5.69 -21.17 16.37
N PHE A 161 -5.40 -20.97 15.09
CA PHE A 161 -5.32 -22.03 14.09
C PHE A 161 -3.90 -22.25 13.58
N THR A 162 -3.54 -23.51 13.42
CA THR A 162 -2.45 -23.95 12.53
C THR A 162 -3.01 -25.01 11.60
N HIS A 163 -2.66 -24.97 10.31
CA HIS A 163 -3.23 -25.89 9.30
C HIS A 163 -4.78 -25.85 9.24
N LEU A 164 -5.40 -24.73 9.61
CA LEU A 164 -6.84 -24.56 9.81
C LEU A 164 -7.45 -25.53 10.87
N GLN A 165 -6.61 -26.15 11.71
CA GLN A 165 -7.05 -26.92 12.87
C GLN A 165 -6.93 -26.05 14.12
N VAL A 166 -7.87 -26.20 15.06
CA VAL A 166 -7.78 -25.51 16.36
C VAL A 166 -6.52 -25.97 17.07
N ALA A 167 -5.68 -25.02 17.46
CA ALA A 167 -4.39 -25.29 18.10
C ALA A 167 -4.41 -24.85 19.57
N GLN A 168 -4.44 -23.55 19.83
CA GLN A 168 -4.38 -22.97 21.17
C GLN A 168 -5.32 -21.76 21.27
N PRO A 169 -5.87 -21.40 22.47
CA PRO A 169 -6.61 -20.19 22.63
C PRO A 169 -5.73 -18.96 22.42
N VAL A 170 -6.25 -17.99 21.70
CA VAL A 170 -5.68 -16.65 21.58
C VAL A 170 -6.76 -15.63 21.88
N THR A 171 -6.42 -14.34 22.02
CA THR A 171 -7.45 -13.31 22.00
C THR A 171 -7.63 -12.75 20.59
N PHE A 172 -8.83 -12.33 20.23
CA PHE A 172 -9.11 -11.69 18.95
C PHE A 172 -8.29 -10.39 18.80
N GLY A 173 -8.12 -9.65 19.91
CA GLY A 173 -7.21 -8.50 19.94
C GLY A 173 -5.78 -8.86 19.54
N HIS A 174 -5.21 -9.93 20.11
CA HIS A 174 -3.88 -10.40 19.76
C HIS A 174 -3.76 -10.75 18.27
N HIS A 175 -4.76 -11.43 17.72
CA HIS A 175 -4.78 -11.80 16.30
C HIS A 175 -4.76 -10.58 15.39
N LEU A 176 -5.60 -9.57 15.68
CA LEU A 176 -5.62 -8.34 14.88
C LEU A 176 -4.33 -7.54 14.96
N LEU A 177 -3.66 -7.52 16.12
CA LEU A 177 -2.38 -6.85 16.28
C LEU A 177 -1.27 -7.44 15.40
N ALA A 178 -1.36 -8.70 15.01
CA ALA A 178 -0.43 -9.29 14.04
C ALA A 178 -0.50 -8.56 12.69
N TYR A 179 -1.69 -8.18 12.24
CA TYR A 179 -1.86 -7.35 11.02
C TYR A 179 -1.36 -5.92 11.22
N VAL A 180 -1.53 -5.34 12.41
CA VAL A 180 -0.96 -4.01 12.71
C VAL A 180 0.55 -4.00 12.59
N GLU A 181 1.23 -5.07 13.03
CA GLU A 181 2.68 -5.25 12.85
C GLU A 181 3.08 -5.42 11.38
N MET A 182 2.30 -6.19 10.60
CA MET A 182 2.55 -6.34 9.16
C MET A 182 2.49 -4.99 8.45
N PHE A 183 1.41 -4.24 8.67
CA PHE A 183 1.22 -2.90 8.09
C PHE A 183 2.20 -1.85 8.64
N GLY A 184 2.74 -2.06 9.84
CA GLY A 184 3.85 -1.27 10.38
C GLY A 184 5.10 -1.39 9.51
N ARG A 185 5.54 -2.62 9.24
CA ARG A 185 6.67 -2.89 8.33
C ARG A 185 6.43 -2.37 6.91
N ASP A 186 5.17 -2.34 6.46
CA ASP A 186 4.81 -1.79 5.16
C ASP A 186 4.94 -0.26 5.12
N ALA A 187 4.55 0.41 6.21
CA ALA A 187 4.75 1.86 6.34
C ALA A 187 6.26 2.23 6.30
N GLU A 188 7.11 1.45 6.95
CA GLU A 188 8.57 1.62 6.90
C GLU A 188 9.11 1.45 5.47
N ARG A 189 8.66 0.42 4.73
CA ARG A 189 9.04 0.21 3.32
C ARG A 189 8.65 1.39 2.43
N LEU A 190 7.44 1.91 2.61
CA LEU A 190 6.99 3.10 1.86
C LEU A 190 7.81 4.34 2.22
N ALA A 191 8.16 4.53 3.49
CA ALA A 191 9.03 5.63 3.92
C ALA A 191 10.42 5.53 3.30
N ASP A 192 10.99 4.33 3.24
CA ASP A 192 12.27 4.06 2.60
C ASP A 192 12.23 4.29 1.09
N CYS A 193 11.19 3.83 0.41
CA CYS A 193 10.95 4.09 -1.01
C CYS A 193 10.86 5.60 -1.25
N ARG A 194 10.07 6.32 -0.46
CA ARG A 194 9.89 7.77 -0.57
C ARG A 194 11.22 8.55 -0.53
N ARG A 195 12.15 8.17 0.33
CA ARG A 195 13.49 8.79 0.39
C ARG A 195 14.26 8.62 -0.93
N ARG A 196 14.16 7.46 -1.58
CA ARG A 196 14.80 7.19 -2.88
C ARG A 196 14.08 7.86 -4.05
N VAL A 197 12.75 8.00 -4.00
CA VAL A 197 11.98 8.84 -4.93
C VAL A 197 12.40 10.30 -4.84
N ASN A 198 12.78 10.80 -3.65
CA ASN A 198 12.97 12.21 -3.35
C ASN A 198 14.33 12.77 -3.82
N ARG A 199 14.69 12.48 -5.09
CA ARG A 199 15.90 12.98 -5.77
C ARG A 199 15.52 13.68 -7.07
N LEU A 200 16.04 14.91 -7.28
CA LEU A 200 15.71 15.75 -8.42
C LEU A 200 16.48 15.31 -9.69
N PRO A 201 15.80 14.89 -10.77
CA PRO A 201 16.45 14.65 -12.07
C PRO A 201 16.58 15.94 -12.90
N LEU A 202 15.69 16.93 -12.72
CA LEU A 202 15.65 18.14 -13.57
C LEU A 202 16.99 18.85 -13.63
N GLY A 203 17.37 19.27 -14.86
CA GLY A 203 18.70 19.79 -15.18
C GLY A 203 19.67 18.72 -15.72
N ALA A 204 19.25 17.43 -15.79
CA ALA A 204 19.98 16.39 -16.51
C ALA A 204 19.83 16.53 -18.03
N ALA A 205 18.88 17.33 -18.49
CA ALA A 205 18.49 17.49 -19.88
C ALA A 205 18.17 16.15 -20.58
N ALA A 206 18.60 15.91 -21.81
CA ALA A 206 18.30 14.66 -22.51
C ALA A 206 19.03 13.44 -21.90
N LEU A 207 20.31 13.59 -21.55
CA LEU A 207 21.16 12.54 -20.96
C LEU A 207 22.55 13.04 -20.50
N ALA A 208 23.05 14.13 -21.08
CA ALA A 208 24.43 14.59 -20.90
C ALA A 208 24.56 15.86 -20.02
N GLY A 209 23.46 16.32 -19.44
CA GLY A 209 23.40 17.64 -18.83
C GLY A 209 23.24 18.74 -19.88
N THR A 210 23.56 19.97 -19.51
CA THR A 210 23.41 21.16 -20.36
C THR A 210 24.60 22.08 -20.22
N SER A 211 24.86 22.91 -21.26
CA SER A 211 25.88 23.95 -21.25
C SER A 211 25.46 25.22 -20.50
N TYR A 212 24.20 25.35 -20.12
CA TYR A 212 23.71 26.46 -19.31
C TYR A 212 24.10 26.32 -17.85
N ALA A 213 24.40 27.44 -17.17
CA ALA A 213 24.71 27.47 -15.76
C ALA A 213 23.43 27.35 -14.89
N LEU A 214 22.83 26.17 -14.85
CA LEU A 214 21.61 25.92 -14.08
C LEU A 214 21.92 25.80 -12.58
N ASP A 215 21.13 26.44 -11.72
CA ASP A 215 21.12 26.20 -10.28
C ASP A 215 20.11 25.10 -9.92
N ARG A 216 20.52 23.84 -10.11
CA ARG A 216 19.70 22.66 -9.74
C ARG A 216 19.38 22.61 -8.25
N ALA A 217 20.23 23.20 -7.40
CA ALA A 217 20.02 23.21 -5.96
C ALA A 217 18.84 24.09 -5.55
N SER A 218 18.67 25.26 -6.21
CA SER A 218 17.49 26.11 -5.99
C SER A 218 16.19 25.40 -6.39
N VAL A 219 16.18 24.73 -7.55
CA VAL A 219 15.05 23.96 -8.03
C VAL A 219 14.71 22.80 -7.05
N ALA A 220 15.73 22.08 -6.55
CA ALA A 220 15.52 21.01 -5.59
C ALA A 220 14.87 21.54 -4.30
N ARG A 221 15.35 22.66 -3.75
CA ARG A 221 14.76 23.30 -2.56
C ARG A 221 13.31 23.72 -2.79
N GLU A 222 13.02 24.36 -3.92
CA GLU A 222 11.69 24.84 -4.24
C GLU A 222 10.68 23.69 -4.40
N LEU A 223 11.09 22.60 -5.05
CA LEU A 223 10.27 21.41 -5.24
C LEU A 223 10.27 20.44 -4.05
N GLY A 224 11.03 20.74 -2.99
CA GLY A 224 11.12 19.90 -1.78
C GLY A 224 11.83 18.57 -2.00
N PHE A 225 12.77 18.50 -2.96
CA PHE A 225 13.65 17.34 -3.11
C PHE A 225 14.81 17.42 -2.11
N GLU A 226 15.13 16.30 -1.47
CA GLU A 226 16.22 16.19 -0.48
C GLU A 226 17.61 16.14 -1.12
N ALA A 227 17.68 15.65 -2.36
CA ALA A 227 18.94 15.49 -3.08
C ALA A 227 18.75 15.69 -4.59
N ILE A 228 19.88 15.89 -5.28
CA ILE A 228 19.96 15.99 -6.74
C ILE A 228 20.58 14.70 -7.28
N SER A 229 20.04 14.18 -8.41
CA SER A 229 20.65 13.05 -9.13
C SER A 229 22.07 13.41 -9.59
N GLN A 230 23.04 12.56 -9.27
CA GLN A 230 24.47 12.87 -9.44
C GLN A 230 25.00 12.57 -10.84
N ASN A 231 24.31 11.71 -11.61
CA ASN A 231 24.67 11.38 -12.98
C ASN A 231 23.47 11.68 -13.90
N SER A 232 23.70 12.49 -14.95
CA SER A 232 22.61 12.94 -15.83
C SER A 232 22.04 11.81 -16.70
N LEU A 233 22.86 10.82 -17.05
CA LEU A 233 22.43 9.68 -17.83
C LEU A 233 21.53 8.73 -17.02
N ASP A 234 21.92 8.46 -15.77
CA ASP A 234 21.14 7.69 -14.81
C ASP A 234 19.83 8.42 -14.45
N ALA A 235 19.88 9.74 -14.25
CA ALA A 235 18.73 10.56 -13.84
C ALA A 235 17.50 10.43 -14.76
N VAL A 236 17.73 10.26 -16.07
CA VAL A 236 16.67 10.12 -17.08
C VAL A 236 16.33 8.66 -17.40
N SER A 237 17.20 7.72 -17.02
CA SER A 237 17.05 6.28 -17.25
C SER A 237 16.35 5.57 -16.09
N ASP A 238 16.64 5.98 -14.86
CA ASP A 238 16.22 5.32 -13.62
C ASP A 238 14.69 5.18 -13.52
N ARG A 239 14.25 3.96 -13.24
CA ARG A 239 12.87 3.60 -12.86
C ARG A 239 12.84 2.67 -11.64
N ASP A 240 13.98 2.50 -10.95
CA ASP A 240 14.07 1.66 -9.75
C ASP A 240 13.07 2.11 -8.69
N PHE A 241 12.85 3.42 -8.55
CA PHE A 241 11.89 3.99 -7.61
C PHE A 241 10.43 3.54 -7.89
N ALA A 242 10.07 3.35 -9.16
CA ALA A 242 8.73 2.86 -9.55
C ALA A 242 8.60 1.36 -9.29
N ILE A 243 9.64 0.58 -9.59
CA ILE A 243 9.71 -0.86 -9.29
C ILE A 243 9.65 -1.08 -7.78
N GLU A 244 10.43 -0.32 -7.02
CA GLU A 244 10.44 -0.41 -5.55
C GLU A 244 9.08 -0.08 -4.94
N PHE A 245 8.40 0.96 -5.44
CA PHE A 245 7.05 1.27 -5.01
C PHE A 245 6.08 0.11 -5.32
N CYS A 246 6.10 -0.45 -6.53
CA CYS A 246 5.25 -1.58 -6.88
C CYS A 246 5.58 -2.84 -6.08
N ALA A 247 6.85 -3.05 -5.70
CA ALA A 247 7.25 -4.14 -4.81
C ALA A 247 6.69 -3.95 -3.38
N ALA A 248 6.81 -2.75 -2.82
CA ALA A 248 6.20 -2.42 -1.53
C ALA A 248 4.68 -2.56 -1.58
N ALA A 249 4.03 -2.03 -2.62
CA ALA A 249 2.59 -2.15 -2.85
C ALA A 249 2.13 -3.60 -2.96
N SER A 250 2.91 -4.46 -3.64
CA SER A 250 2.64 -5.90 -3.74
C SER A 250 2.63 -6.58 -2.37
N LEU A 251 3.59 -6.25 -1.48
CA LEU A 251 3.61 -6.78 -0.11
C LEU A 251 2.41 -6.29 0.70
N ILE A 252 2.05 -5.02 0.61
CA ILE A 252 0.85 -4.47 1.27
C ILE A 252 -0.39 -5.25 0.81
N MET A 253 -0.55 -5.45 -0.51
CA MET A 253 -1.71 -6.18 -1.05
C MET A 253 -1.70 -7.66 -0.64
N VAL A 254 -0.55 -8.30 -0.46
CA VAL A 254 -0.45 -9.66 0.11
C VAL A 254 -0.95 -9.66 1.56
N HIS A 255 -0.59 -8.66 2.39
CA HIS A 255 -1.09 -8.56 3.75
C HIS A 255 -2.60 -8.28 3.79
N VAL A 256 -3.10 -7.39 2.92
CA VAL A 256 -4.54 -7.15 2.74
C VAL A 256 -5.26 -8.43 2.29
N SER A 257 -4.68 -9.19 1.36
CA SER A 257 -5.25 -10.45 0.88
C SER A 257 -5.36 -11.49 2.00
N ARG A 258 -4.36 -11.59 2.87
CA ARG A 258 -4.41 -12.49 4.03
C ARG A 258 -5.49 -12.09 5.03
N LEU A 259 -5.57 -10.80 5.36
CA LEU A 259 -6.67 -10.29 6.19
C LEU A 259 -8.03 -10.54 5.55
N SER A 260 -8.14 -10.32 4.25
CA SER A 260 -9.36 -10.57 3.47
C SER A 260 -9.81 -12.03 3.55
N GLU A 261 -8.86 -12.98 3.41
CA GLU A 261 -9.15 -14.41 3.53
C GLU A 261 -9.76 -14.73 4.87
N GLU A 262 -9.18 -14.23 5.96
CA GLU A 262 -9.70 -14.47 7.30
C GLU A 262 -11.06 -13.81 7.52
N LEU A 263 -11.26 -12.56 7.05
CA LEU A 263 -12.56 -11.89 7.13
C LEU A 263 -13.67 -12.69 6.40
N VAL A 264 -13.37 -13.22 5.22
CA VAL A 264 -14.31 -14.06 4.46
C VAL A 264 -14.64 -15.35 5.21
N LEU A 265 -13.61 -16.04 5.73
CA LEU A 265 -13.80 -17.26 6.52
C LEU A 265 -14.62 -16.97 7.79
N TRP A 266 -14.24 -15.95 8.56
CA TRP A 266 -14.90 -15.61 9.83
C TRP A 266 -16.33 -15.15 9.67
N MET A 267 -16.67 -14.50 8.56
CA MET A 267 -18.04 -14.09 8.26
C MET A 267 -18.91 -15.25 7.76
N SER A 268 -18.31 -16.32 7.24
CA SER A 268 -19.08 -17.46 6.73
C SER A 268 -19.90 -18.15 7.82
N PRO A 269 -21.05 -18.76 7.50
CA PRO A 269 -21.88 -19.46 8.49
C PRO A 269 -21.15 -20.61 9.20
N ALA A 270 -20.08 -21.17 8.61
CA ALA A 270 -19.27 -22.22 9.20
C ALA A 270 -18.49 -21.73 10.43
N TYR A 271 -18.08 -20.47 10.45
CA TYR A 271 -17.38 -19.83 11.55
C TYR A 271 -18.31 -18.91 12.36
N GLY A 272 -18.95 -17.95 11.72
CA GLY A 272 -19.86 -16.99 12.35
C GLY A 272 -19.18 -16.13 13.42
N PHE A 273 -17.87 -15.87 13.27
CA PHE A 273 -17.05 -15.16 14.26
C PHE A 273 -17.23 -13.64 14.20
N ILE A 274 -17.52 -13.12 13.01
CA ILE A 274 -17.71 -11.70 12.78
C ILE A 274 -18.88 -11.45 11.81
N ASP A 275 -19.35 -10.20 11.80
CA ASP A 275 -20.18 -9.67 10.72
C ASP A 275 -19.63 -8.32 10.27
N LEU A 276 -19.62 -8.08 8.95
CA LEU A 276 -19.17 -6.84 8.35
C LEU A 276 -20.35 -5.87 8.17
N PRO A 277 -20.12 -4.54 8.21
CA PRO A 277 -21.18 -3.58 7.94
C PRO A 277 -21.80 -3.77 6.54
N ASP A 278 -23.10 -3.61 6.43
CA ASP A 278 -23.86 -3.89 5.21
C ASP A 278 -23.37 -3.10 4.00
N ARG A 279 -22.86 -1.88 4.21
CA ARG A 279 -22.31 -1.02 3.15
C ARG A 279 -21.06 -1.57 2.46
N TYR A 280 -20.44 -2.63 3.00
CA TYR A 280 -19.29 -3.33 2.40
C TYR A 280 -19.63 -4.72 1.88
N CYS A 281 -20.93 -5.06 1.86
CA CYS A 281 -21.45 -6.35 1.46
C CYS A 281 -22.47 -6.17 0.36
N THR A 282 -22.72 -7.25 -0.40
CA THR A 282 -23.85 -7.30 -1.34
C THR A 282 -24.79 -8.43 -1.02
N GLY A 283 -26.04 -8.30 -1.48
CA GLY A 283 -27.03 -9.37 -1.45
C GLY A 283 -26.96 -10.25 -2.69
N SER A 284 -27.90 -11.20 -2.76
CA SER A 284 -28.11 -12.02 -3.95
C SER A 284 -29.43 -11.64 -4.61
N SER A 285 -29.46 -11.57 -5.95
CA SER A 285 -30.68 -11.31 -6.72
C SER A 285 -31.72 -12.41 -6.63
N ILE A 286 -31.30 -13.64 -6.22
CA ILE A 286 -32.15 -14.81 -6.16
C ILE A 286 -32.30 -15.39 -4.75
N MET A 287 -31.32 -15.12 -3.86
CA MET A 287 -31.28 -15.66 -2.50
C MET A 287 -31.42 -14.52 -1.48
N PRO A 288 -32.62 -14.21 -0.97
CA PRO A 288 -32.85 -13.01 -0.15
C PRO A 288 -32.12 -13.03 1.20
N GLN A 289 -31.69 -14.20 1.68
CA GLN A 289 -30.97 -14.37 2.95
C GLN A 289 -29.44 -14.19 2.81
N LYS A 290 -28.91 -14.09 1.59
CA LYS A 290 -27.47 -14.13 1.33
C LYS A 290 -26.83 -12.75 1.46
N LYS A 291 -25.74 -12.66 2.23
CA LYS A 291 -24.89 -11.49 2.39
C LYS A 291 -23.45 -11.87 2.05
N ASN A 292 -22.88 -11.23 1.04
CA ASN A 292 -21.55 -11.55 0.50
C ASN A 292 -20.52 -10.53 0.98
N PRO A 293 -19.31 -10.95 1.38
CA PRO A 293 -18.20 -10.07 1.76
C PRO A 293 -17.42 -9.59 0.53
N ASP A 294 -18.04 -8.85 -0.38
CA ASP A 294 -17.48 -8.53 -1.69
C ASP A 294 -16.20 -7.71 -1.62
N VAL A 295 -16.09 -6.78 -0.65
CA VAL A 295 -14.88 -5.95 -0.51
C VAL A 295 -13.65 -6.79 -0.19
N PRO A 296 -13.63 -7.66 0.83
CA PRO A 296 -12.50 -8.57 1.06
C PRO A 296 -12.23 -9.51 -0.11
N GLU A 297 -13.27 -10.08 -0.74
CA GLU A 297 -13.10 -10.98 -1.88
C GLU A 297 -12.42 -10.28 -3.05
N LEU A 298 -12.88 -9.08 -3.41
CA LEU A 298 -12.30 -8.30 -4.51
C LEU A 298 -10.88 -7.85 -4.20
N ALA A 299 -10.56 -7.51 -2.94
CA ALA A 299 -9.20 -7.15 -2.53
C ALA A 299 -8.21 -8.31 -2.74
N ARG A 300 -8.62 -9.55 -2.45
CA ARG A 300 -7.84 -10.75 -2.82
C ARG A 300 -7.55 -10.81 -4.32
N GLY A 301 -8.57 -10.58 -5.15
CA GLY A 301 -8.43 -10.57 -6.61
C GLY A 301 -7.50 -9.47 -7.12
N LYS A 302 -7.64 -8.25 -6.59
CA LYS A 302 -6.81 -7.08 -6.97
C LYS A 302 -5.32 -7.25 -6.61
N THR A 303 -4.98 -8.10 -5.66
CA THR A 303 -3.59 -8.42 -5.32
C THR A 303 -2.81 -8.93 -6.54
N GLY A 304 -3.42 -9.83 -7.34
CA GLY A 304 -2.79 -10.34 -8.56
C GLY A 304 -2.53 -9.25 -9.61
N ARG A 305 -3.39 -8.24 -9.69
CA ARG A 305 -3.21 -7.08 -10.57
C ARG A 305 -1.97 -6.26 -10.21
N VAL A 306 -1.80 -5.94 -8.92
CA VAL A 306 -0.64 -5.17 -8.44
C VAL A 306 0.67 -5.95 -8.61
N VAL A 307 0.67 -7.25 -8.32
CA VAL A 307 1.83 -8.13 -8.57
C VAL A 307 2.17 -8.19 -10.07
N GLY A 308 1.14 -8.21 -10.94
CA GLY A 308 1.32 -8.16 -12.39
C GLY A 308 2.03 -6.87 -12.83
N HIS A 309 1.69 -5.73 -12.23
CA HIS A 309 2.35 -4.44 -12.53
C HIS A 309 3.83 -4.40 -12.12
N LEU A 310 4.19 -4.97 -10.97
CA LEU A 310 5.59 -5.14 -10.58
C LEU A 310 6.35 -5.96 -11.63
N SER A 311 5.79 -7.08 -12.05
CA SER A 311 6.39 -7.94 -13.08
C SER A 311 6.53 -7.21 -14.41
N ALA A 312 5.54 -6.42 -14.82
CA ALA A 312 5.59 -5.61 -16.04
C ALA A 312 6.76 -4.61 -16.02
N LEU A 313 6.94 -3.87 -14.90
CA LEU A 313 8.03 -2.90 -14.77
C LEU A 313 9.42 -3.56 -14.75
N LEU A 314 9.57 -4.70 -14.09
CA LEU A 314 10.82 -5.48 -14.12
C LEU A 314 11.15 -5.94 -15.54
N VAL A 315 10.17 -6.43 -16.29
CA VAL A 315 10.34 -6.85 -17.68
C VAL A 315 10.63 -5.66 -18.57
N LEU A 316 9.97 -4.51 -18.37
CA LEU A 316 10.22 -3.27 -19.08
C LEU A 316 11.69 -2.85 -19.01
N MET A 317 12.26 -2.85 -17.81
CA MET A 317 13.61 -2.31 -17.56
C MET A 317 14.74 -3.28 -17.89
N LYS A 318 14.50 -4.61 -17.86
CA LYS A 318 15.55 -5.65 -17.95
C LYS A 318 16.43 -5.61 -19.18
N GLY A 319 16.00 -5.01 -20.27
CA GLY A 319 16.70 -5.09 -21.57
C GLY A 319 16.88 -3.72 -22.23
N GLN A 320 16.56 -2.61 -21.57
CA GLN A 320 16.75 -1.28 -22.12
C GLN A 320 18.21 -0.81 -22.00
N PRO A 321 18.78 -0.17 -23.04
CA PRO A 321 20.00 0.62 -22.87
C PRO A 321 19.74 1.85 -22.00
N LEU A 322 20.83 2.47 -21.53
CA LEU A 322 20.73 3.68 -20.70
C LEU A 322 20.08 4.86 -21.45
N ALA A 323 19.76 5.91 -20.74
CA ALA A 323 18.99 7.07 -21.14
C ALA A 323 17.49 6.75 -21.29
N TYR A 324 16.82 7.39 -22.23
CA TYR A 324 15.38 7.25 -22.45
C TYR A 324 15.11 6.53 -23.76
N ASN A 325 14.27 5.51 -23.70
CA ASN A 325 13.67 4.86 -24.85
C ASN A 325 12.16 5.00 -24.78
N LYS A 326 11.46 4.92 -25.90
CA LYS A 326 9.98 5.04 -25.95
C LYS A 326 9.27 4.00 -25.08
N ASP A 327 9.92 2.87 -24.80
CA ASP A 327 9.51 1.84 -23.85
C ASP A 327 9.13 2.43 -22.49
N ASN A 328 9.85 3.43 -22.02
CA ASN A 328 9.58 4.11 -20.74
C ASN A 328 8.21 4.82 -20.68
N GLN A 329 7.47 4.92 -21.78
CA GLN A 329 6.08 5.35 -21.72
C GLN A 329 5.19 4.36 -20.97
N GLU A 330 5.54 3.05 -21.04
CA GLU A 330 4.82 1.96 -20.39
C GLU A 330 5.07 1.87 -18.87
N ASP A 331 5.90 2.73 -18.30
CA ASP A 331 6.12 2.79 -16.85
C ASP A 331 4.91 3.38 -16.08
N LYS A 332 4.11 4.23 -16.74
CA LYS A 332 3.11 5.08 -16.10
C LYS A 332 1.82 4.36 -15.77
N GLU A 333 1.23 3.64 -16.72
CA GLU A 333 -0.06 2.98 -16.49
C GLU A 333 0.02 1.94 -15.36
N PRO A 334 1.03 1.04 -15.31
CA PRO A 334 1.19 0.13 -14.17
C PRO A 334 1.40 0.84 -12.84
N LEU A 335 2.19 1.92 -12.84
CA LEU A 335 2.47 2.70 -11.65
C LEU A 335 1.21 3.42 -11.13
N PHE A 336 0.49 4.08 -12.02
CA PHE A 336 -0.73 4.82 -11.69
C PHE A 336 -1.82 3.89 -11.18
N ASP A 337 -2.06 2.78 -11.88
CA ASP A 337 -3.07 1.81 -11.48
C ASP A 337 -2.73 1.09 -10.18
N THR A 338 -1.44 0.83 -9.92
CA THR A 338 -0.99 0.30 -8.62
C THR A 338 -1.34 1.27 -7.49
N ALA A 339 -1.02 2.56 -7.64
CA ALA A 339 -1.28 3.55 -6.61
C ALA A 339 -2.79 3.75 -6.37
N ASP A 340 -3.59 3.82 -7.44
CA ASP A 340 -5.05 3.96 -7.34
C ASP A 340 -5.66 2.72 -6.67
N THR A 341 -5.29 1.53 -7.12
CA THR A 341 -5.78 0.26 -6.54
C THR A 341 -5.44 0.14 -5.05
N LEU A 342 -4.21 0.51 -4.68
CA LEU A 342 -3.77 0.45 -3.29
C LEU A 342 -4.50 1.47 -2.42
N LEU A 343 -4.60 2.72 -2.88
CA LEU A 343 -5.26 3.81 -2.14
C LEU A 343 -6.75 3.49 -1.90
N ASP A 344 -7.46 3.07 -2.93
CA ASP A 344 -8.88 2.70 -2.82
C ASP A 344 -9.08 1.53 -1.86
N THR A 345 -8.28 0.47 -2.01
CA THR A 345 -8.36 -0.72 -1.16
C THR A 345 -8.10 -0.37 0.31
N LEU A 346 -7.02 0.35 0.60
CA LEU A 346 -6.70 0.73 1.98
C LEU A 346 -7.74 1.68 2.57
N THR A 347 -8.31 2.59 1.77
CA THR A 347 -9.37 3.51 2.22
C THR A 347 -10.63 2.73 2.63
N LEU A 348 -11.05 1.76 1.81
CA LEU A 348 -12.18 0.89 2.15
C LEU A 348 -11.90 0.08 3.43
N PHE A 349 -10.72 -0.51 3.55
CA PHE A 349 -10.35 -1.31 4.73
C PHE A 349 -10.25 -0.47 6.00
N ALA A 350 -9.71 0.75 5.91
CA ALA A 350 -9.57 1.64 7.07
C ALA A 350 -10.92 2.02 7.72
N ASP A 351 -11.99 2.11 6.91
CA ASP A 351 -13.34 2.35 7.42
C ASP A 351 -14.05 1.03 7.78
N MET A 352 -13.93 0.00 6.94
CA MET A 352 -14.59 -1.28 7.12
C MET A 352 -14.21 -1.97 8.44
N VAL A 353 -12.92 -1.99 8.79
CA VAL A 353 -12.45 -2.70 10.00
C VAL A 353 -13.05 -2.14 11.28
N ARG A 354 -13.27 -0.82 11.35
CA ARG A 354 -13.90 -0.17 12.52
C ARG A 354 -15.35 -0.60 12.76
N GLY A 355 -16.02 -1.09 11.72
CA GLY A 355 -17.40 -1.54 11.79
C GLY A 355 -17.57 -3.05 12.00
N ILE A 356 -16.49 -3.79 12.20
CA ILE A 356 -16.57 -5.25 12.46
C ILE A 356 -17.36 -5.49 13.74
N ARG A 357 -18.40 -6.29 13.65
CA ARG A 357 -19.15 -6.80 14.79
C ARG A 357 -18.61 -8.19 15.16
N VAL A 358 -18.14 -8.33 16.40
CA VAL A 358 -17.48 -9.54 16.89
C VAL A 358 -18.49 -10.43 17.63
N ASN A 359 -18.49 -11.72 17.31
CA ASN A 359 -19.29 -12.75 17.99
C ASN A 359 -18.35 -13.62 18.86
N GLY A 360 -18.05 -13.12 20.04
CA GLY A 360 -17.16 -13.80 21.00
C GLY A 360 -17.68 -15.16 21.46
N GLU A 361 -19.02 -15.34 21.54
CA GLU A 361 -19.63 -16.61 21.92
C GLU A 361 -19.34 -17.71 20.87
N ALA A 362 -19.47 -17.39 19.58
CA ALA A 362 -19.16 -18.32 18.50
C ALA A 362 -17.66 -18.67 18.48
N MET A 363 -16.77 -17.69 18.72
CA MET A 363 -15.34 -17.92 18.83
C MET A 363 -14.99 -18.83 20.00
N GLU A 364 -15.51 -18.55 21.20
CA GLU A 364 -15.26 -19.38 22.38
C GLU A 364 -15.78 -20.80 22.22
N LYS A 365 -16.99 -20.96 21.68
CA LYS A 365 -17.56 -22.27 21.37
C LYS A 365 -16.68 -23.07 20.39
N ALA A 366 -16.12 -22.40 19.38
CA ALA A 366 -15.20 -23.05 18.43
C ALA A 366 -13.88 -23.46 19.10
N ALA A 367 -13.33 -22.64 19.99
CA ALA A 367 -12.11 -22.94 20.74
C ALA A 367 -12.26 -24.18 21.65
N ARG A 368 -13.44 -24.41 22.20
CA ARG A 368 -13.71 -25.60 23.05
C ARG A 368 -13.69 -26.92 22.28
N ARG A 369 -13.98 -26.90 20.96
CA ARG A 369 -14.12 -28.12 20.15
C ARG A 369 -12.82 -28.82 19.78
N GLY A 370 -11.67 -28.21 20.00
CA GLY A 370 -10.38 -28.67 19.51
C GLY A 370 -9.38 -29.08 20.58
N TYR A 371 -9.82 -29.28 21.80
CA TYR A 371 -8.92 -29.56 22.95
C TYR A 371 -7.78 -28.51 23.07
N ALA A 372 -8.12 -27.26 22.87
CA ALA A 372 -7.16 -26.16 22.77
C ALA A 372 -6.30 -25.98 24.02
N THR A 373 -6.68 -26.54 25.17
CA THR A 373 -5.95 -26.53 26.45
C THR A 373 -5.09 -27.78 26.69
N ALA A 374 -5.01 -28.70 25.70
CA ALA A 374 -4.21 -29.91 25.87
C ALA A 374 -2.72 -29.63 26.16
N THR A 375 -2.14 -28.63 25.47
CA THR A 375 -0.77 -28.21 25.73
C THR A 375 -0.61 -27.64 27.16
N ASP A 376 -1.63 -26.94 27.67
CA ASP A 376 -1.60 -26.39 29.04
C ASP A 376 -1.57 -27.49 30.09
N LEU A 377 -2.31 -28.58 29.86
CA LEU A 377 -2.27 -29.76 30.72
C LEU A 377 -0.90 -30.43 30.69
N ALA A 378 -0.27 -30.57 29.52
CA ALA A 378 1.08 -31.10 29.40
C ALA A 378 2.10 -30.23 30.14
N ASP A 379 2.06 -28.92 29.94
CA ASP A 379 2.92 -27.97 30.62
C ASP A 379 2.70 -27.97 32.15
N TYR A 380 1.46 -28.15 32.59
CA TYR A 380 1.12 -28.31 34.00
C TYR A 380 1.82 -29.53 34.59
N LEU A 381 1.74 -30.68 33.90
CA LEU A 381 2.41 -31.90 34.35
C LEU A 381 3.94 -31.75 34.36
N VAL A 382 4.52 -31.03 33.41
CA VAL A 382 5.94 -30.73 33.39
C VAL A 382 6.35 -29.89 34.61
N LYS A 383 5.56 -28.89 34.98
CA LYS A 383 5.77 -28.09 36.18
C LYS A 383 5.65 -28.90 37.49
N LYS A 384 4.91 -30.01 37.44
CA LYS A 384 4.83 -31.00 38.54
C LYS A 384 5.93 -32.05 38.50
N GLY A 385 6.90 -31.94 37.57
CA GLY A 385 8.10 -32.76 37.52
C GLY A 385 8.14 -33.86 36.47
N LEU A 386 7.10 -33.99 35.60
CA LEU A 386 7.15 -34.95 34.50
C LEU A 386 8.04 -34.46 33.36
N PRO A 387 8.85 -35.36 32.73
CA PRO A 387 9.48 -35.05 31.45
C PRO A 387 8.41 -34.69 30.39
N PHE A 388 8.69 -33.71 29.52
CA PHE A 388 7.74 -33.21 28.54
C PHE A 388 7.18 -34.33 27.63
N ARG A 389 8.01 -35.30 27.19
CA ARG A 389 7.56 -36.40 26.33
C ARG A 389 6.54 -37.29 27.03
N ASP A 390 6.77 -37.58 28.31
CA ASP A 390 5.87 -38.39 29.12
C ASP A 390 4.54 -37.63 29.39
N ALA A 391 4.65 -36.35 29.71
CA ALA A 391 3.47 -35.48 29.86
C ALA A 391 2.64 -35.43 28.58
N HIS A 392 3.27 -35.28 27.41
CA HIS A 392 2.61 -35.28 26.11
C HIS A 392 1.86 -36.60 25.86
N GLU A 393 2.48 -37.76 26.16
CA GLU A 393 1.83 -39.06 25.99
C GLU A 393 0.62 -39.22 26.91
N VAL A 394 0.74 -38.83 28.18
CA VAL A 394 -0.36 -38.85 29.15
C VAL A 394 -1.54 -38.01 28.64
N VAL A 395 -1.27 -36.78 28.16
CA VAL A 395 -2.31 -35.91 27.64
C VAL A 395 -2.89 -36.41 26.34
N ALA A 396 -2.11 -37.02 25.45
CA ALA A 396 -2.61 -37.63 24.23
C ALA A 396 -3.61 -38.79 24.53
N HIS A 397 -3.36 -39.57 25.57
CA HIS A 397 -4.30 -40.57 26.05
C HIS A 397 -5.59 -39.96 26.59
N ALA A 398 -5.50 -38.88 27.38
CA ALA A 398 -6.65 -38.13 27.87
C ALA A 398 -7.51 -37.55 26.75
N VAL A 399 -6.88 -36.92 25.76
CA VAL A 399 -7.59 -36.38 24.58
C VAL A 399 -8.31 -37.50 23.81
N ARG A 400 -7.66 -38.65 23.61
CA ARG A 400 -8.27 -39.76 22.91
C ARG A 400 -9.49 -40.32 23.68
N ASP A 401 -9.40 -40.44 24.99
CA ASP A 401 -10.52 -40.87 25.84
C ASP A 401 -11.68 -39.87 25.78
N CYS A 402 -11.38 -38.60 25.94
CA CYS A 402 -12.36 -37.53 25.83
C CYS A 402 -13.06 -37.50 24.47
N THR A 403 -12.28 -37.72 23.37
CA THR A 403 -12.84 -37.80 22.01
C THR A 403 -13.82 -38.95 21.86
N GLN A 404 -13.51 -40.13 22.41
CA GLN A 404 -14.40 -41.30 22.36
C GLN A 404 -15.72 -41.09 23.11
N HIS A 405 -15.69 -40.27 24.17
CA HIS A 405 -16.85 -40.01 25.02
C HIS A 405 -17.56 -38.68 24.71
N GLY A 406 -17.07 -37.90 23.73
CA GLY A 406 -17.64 -36.62 23.34
C GLY A 406 -17.53 -35.52 24.43
N ARG A 407 -16.48 -35.57 25.27
CA ARG A 407 -16.23 -34.61 26.38
C ARG A 407 -14.99 -33.74 26.09
N ASP A 408 -14.96 -32.58 26.70
CA ASP A 408 -13.76 -31.72 26.75
C ASP A 408 -12.88 -32.08 27.93
N LEU A 409 -11.56 -31.73 27.88
CA LEU A 409 -10.62 -31.97 28.99
C LEU A 409 -11.04 -31.25 30.28
N SER A 410 -11.69 -30.11 30.18
CA SER A 410 -12.21 -29.33 31.30
C SER A 410 -13.42 -29.98 32.00
N GLU A 411 -14.03 -30.99 31.39
CA GLU A 411 -15.15 -31.74 31.93
C GLU A 411 -14.71 -32.98 32.73
N LEU A 412 -13.42 -33.28 32.75
CA LEU A 412 -12.85 -34.34 33.58
C LEU A 412 -12.87 -33.95 35.05
N SER A 413 -13.33 -34.87 35.92
CA SER A 413 -13.22 -34.69 37.36
C SER A 413 -11.76 -34.74 37.86
N LEU A 414 -11.48 -34.19 39.03
CA LEU A 414 -10.15 -34.27 39.64
C LEU A 414 -9.69 -35.73 39.78
N ALA A 415 -10.61 -36.64 40.14
CA ALA A 415 -10.30 -38.07 40.31
C ALA A 415 -9.92 -38.73 38.97
N GLU A 416 -10.53 -38.30 37.83
CA GLU A 416 -10.17 -38.79 36.50
C GLU A 416 -8.81 -38.25 36.09
N LEU A 417 -8.53 -36.98 36.31
CA LEU A 417 -7.23 -36.35 36.04
C LEU A 417 -6.11 -36.97 36.90
N GLN A 418 -6.39 -37.28 38.18
CA GLN A 418 -5.44 -37.96 39.06
C GLN A 418 -5.15 -39.39 38.65
N ARG A 419 -6.06 -40.06 37.98
CA ARG A 419 -5.79 -41.39 37.36
C ARG A 419 -4.84 -41.28 36.16
N LEU A 420 -4.78 -40.16 35.49
CA LEU A 420 -3.78 -39.92 34.45
C LEU A 420 -2.42 -39.74 35.05
N HIS A 421 -2.33 -38.92 36.13
CA HIS A 421 -1.07 -38.76 36.87
C HIS A 421 -1.34 -38.25 38.32
N PRO A 422 -0.79 -38.95 39.32
CA PRO A 422 -1.07 -38.67 40.75
C PRO A 422 -0.64 -37.30 41.25
N ALA A 423 0.25 -36.60 40.55
CA ALA A 423 0.69 -35.24 40.90
C ALA A 423 -0.34 -34.17 40.55
N VAL A 424 -1.47 -34.50 39.87
CA VAL A 424 -2.52 -33.56 39.55
C VAL A 424 -3.26 -33.14 40.81
N GLN A 425 -3.40 -31.83 40.99
CA GLN A 425 -4.11 -31.19 42.09
C GLN A 425 -5.27 -30.33 41.55
N ALA A 426 -6.09 -29.77 42.43
CA ALA A 426 -7.25 -28.96 42.06
C ALA A 426 -6.90 -27.69 41.25
N ASP A 427 -5.68 -27.19 41.36
CA ASP A 427 -5.16 -26.05 40.58
C ASP A 427 -5.11 -26.32 39.06
N VAL A 428 -5.21 -27.57 38.63
CA VAL A 428 -5.29 -27.96 37.21
C VAL A 428 -6.49 -27.30 36.49
N PHE A 429 -7.59 -27.08 37.19
CA PHE A 429 -8.78 -26.47 36.60
C PHE A 429 -8.57 -25.01 36.18
N GLU A 430 -7.60 -24.29 36.76
CA GLU A 430 -7.26 -22.95 36.33
C GLU A 430 -6.63 -22.95 34.93
N VAL A 431 -5.77 -23.93 34.62
CA VAL A 431 -5.09 -24.02 33.33
C VAL A 431 -5.95 -24.67 32.24
N LEU A 432 -6.97 -25.46 32.60
CA LEU A 432 -7.86 -26.11 31.66
C LEU A 432 -8.97 -25.17 31.14
N THR A 433 -9.09 -23.95 31.68
CA THR A 433 -10.00 -22.96 31.09
C THR A 433 -9.35 -22.25 29.89
N LEU A 434 -10.13 -21.87 28.89
CA LEU A 434 -9.63 -21.11 27.73
C LEU A 434 -9.01 -19.77 28.17
N HIS A 435 -9.63 -19.09 29.15
CA HIS A 435 -9.11 -17.86 29.72
C HIS A 435 -7.80 -18.08 30.50
N GLY A 436 -7.72 -19.11 31.33
CA GLY A 436 -6.50 -19.48 32.05
C GLY A 436 -5.35 -19.80 31.10
N SER A 437 -5.64 -20.56 30.05
CA SER A 437 -4.69 -20.84 28.98
C SER A 437 -4.16 -19.55 28.33
N ALA A 438 -5.04 -18.63 27.91
CA ALA A 438 -4.62 -17.36 27.30
C ALA A 438 -3.83 -16.49 28.31
N GLN A 439 -4.27 -16.37 29.56
CA GLN A 439 -3.62 -15.59 30.64
C GLN A 439 -2.21 -16.12 30.99
N SER A 440 -2.00 -17.45 30.91
CA SER A 440 -0.72 -18.06 31.23
C SER A 440 0.42 -17.64 30.28
N ARG A 441 0.09 -17.18 29.06
CA ARG A 441 1.03 -16.74 28.02
C ARG A 441 1.40 -15.27 28.17
N ASN A 442 1.83 -14.90 29.40
CA ASN A 442 2.13 -13.51 29.77
C ASN A 442 3.63 -13.17 29.57
N ILE A 443 4.16 -13.49 28.37
CA ILE A 443 5.50 -13.09 27.92
C ILE A 443 5.37 -12.00 26.86
N LEU A 444 6.45 -11.28 26.58
CA LEU A 444 6.48 -10.29 25.50
C LEU A 444 6.05 -10.94 24.18
N GLY A 445 5.04 -10.38 23.54
CA GLY A 445 4.45 -10.90 22.30
C GLY A 445 3.46 -12.05 22.52
N GLY A 446 3.19 -12.47 23.75
CA GLY A 446 2.20 -13.49 24.08
C GLY A 446 0.76 -12.97 24.00
N THR A 447 -0.21 -13.91 24.00
CA THR A 447 -1.63 -13.60 23.85
C THR A 447 -2.35 -13.19 25.13
N ALA A 448 -1.67 -13.17 26.29
CA ALA A 448 -2.28 -12.73 27.53
C ALA A 448 -2.87 -11.32 27.39
N PRO A 449 -4.08 -11.04 27.87
CA PRO A 449 -4.72 -9.73 27.76
C PRO A 449 -3.85 -8.57 28.25
N GLN A 450 -3.01 -8.79 29.26
CA GLN A 450 -2.05 -7.81 29.75
C GLN A 450 -1.01 -7.45 28.68
N GLN A 451 -0.49 -8.45 27.94
CA GLN A 451 0.49 -8.24 26.86
C GLN A 451 -0.16 -7.57 25.65
N VAL A 452 -1.41 -7.93 25.34
CA VAL A 452 -2.20 -7.29 24.27
C VAL A 452 -2.38 -5.81 24.58
N ARG A 453 -2.77 -5.44 25.80
CA ARG A 453 -2.89 -4.03 26.21
C ARG A 453 -1.57 -3.27 26.20
N ALA A 454 -0.47 -3.92 26.62
CA ALA A 454 0.86 -3.32 26.53
C ALA A 454 1.28 -3.05 25.07
N GLN A 455 1.00 -3.99 24.16
CA GLN A 455 1.26 -3.82 22.73
C GLN A 455 0.39 -2.70 22.14
N ILE A 456 -0.88 -2.61 22.50
CA ILE A 456 -1.78 -1.53 22.10
C ILE A 456 -1.23 -0.16 22.54
N ALA A 457 -0.79 -0.03 23.79
CA ALA A 457 -0.22 1.21 24.30
C ALA A 457 1.03 1.65 23.50
N ARG A 458 1.92 0.71 23.20
CA ARG A 458 3.09 0.96 22.32
C ARG A 458 2.67 1.44 20.94
N LEU A 459 1.74 0.73 20.28
CA LEU A 459 1.28 1.05 18.93
C LEU A 459 0.55 2.40 18.86
N ARG A 460 -0.23 2.76 19.89
CA ARG A 460 -0.86 4.08 19.97
C ARG A 460 0.17 5.20 20.08
N ALA A 461 1.24 5.01 20.85
CA ALA A 461 2.33 5.97 20.94
C ALA A 461 3.05 6.13 19.58
N GLU A 462 3.31 5.03 18.88
CA GLU A 462 3.90 5.04 17.54
C GLU A 462 3.00 5.75 16.49
N LEU A 463 1.69 5.51 16.54
CA LEU A 463 0.74 6.10 15.58
C LEU A 463 0.44 7.58 15.85
N ALA A 464 0.71 8.08 17.06
CA ALA A 464 0.54 9.49 17.44
C ALA A 464 1.70 10.40 16.97
N GLY A 465 2.89 9.85 16.76
CA GLY A 465 4.08 10.53 16.24
C GLY A 465 4.14 10.48 14.73
#